data_bca68956a588d62c93f633d70351345d
#
_entry.id   bca68956a588d62c93f633d70351345d
#
_cell.length_a   1.000
_cell.length_b   1.000
_cell.length_c   1.000
_cell.angle_alpha   90.00
_cell.angle_beta   90.00
_cell.angle_gamma   90.00
#
_symmetry.space_group_name_H-M   'P 1'
#
loop_
_entity.id
_entity.type
_entity.pdbx_description
1 polymer ?
#
loop_
_entity_poly.entity_id
_entity_poly.type
_entity_poly.pdbx_seq_one_letter_code
_entity_poly.pdbx_strand_id
1 'polypeptide(L)'
;MAHYDTIIIGAGHNSLVCANYLALKKKNVLVVEAAEVCGGLGARHEFHDGFHASVAHQASHFPQKIIRDLRLAEHGLSLSGDHKACIGLNRDGDHVILQGNKVSGVPDNEVDAYKRYHRLMKRYADMLAPFWLKTVPPIGNNSLPEMMAFAELGLRIRLLGKEDMREFFRMITLPVYDLMDEYFSHPLLKSLLGWDALIGTKQAPRSPNNSVLQLLYRMAGDSHVTLDVPTLIDALQRAAVSRGVDIRTNSRVCDIVVEQNS
;
A
#
# COMPACT_ATOMS: atom_id res chain seq x y z
N MET A 1 -33.91 18.35 10.05
CA MET A 1 -33.06 17.48 9.21
C MET A 1 -31.67 17.44 9.85
N ALA A 2 -31.01 16.28 9.87
CA ALA A 2 -29.64 16.23 10.33
C ALA A 2 -28.75 16.98 9.32
N HIS A 3 -27.87 17.85 9.80
CA HIS A 3 -26.94 18.60 8.99
C HIS A 3 -25.55 17.96 9.13
N TYR A 4 -24.87 17.68 8.00
CA TYR A 4 -23.52 17.12 7.96
C TYR A 4 -22.59 18.11 7.25
N ASP A 5 -21.37 18.24 7.79
CA ASP A 5 -20.30 19.00 7.12
C ASP A 5 -19.78 18.28 5.88
N THR A 6 -19.84 16.94 5.92
CA THR A 6 -19.33 16.08 4.83
C THR A 6 -20.17 14.81 4.72
N ILE A 7 -20.50 14.45 3.49
CA ILE A 7 -21.10 13.15 3.16
C ILE A 7 -20.10 12.37 2.31
N ILE A 8 -19.81 11.14 2.72
CA ILE A 8 -18.90 10.21 2.02
C ILE A 8 -19.73 9.09 1.41
N ILE A 9 -19.63 8.89 0.10
CA ILE A 9 -20.33 7.85 -0.63
C ILE A 9 -19.44 6.62 -0.76
N GLY A 10 -19.92 5.50 -0.20
CA GLY A 10 -19.21 4.24 -0.06
C GLY A 10 -18.42 4.12 1.25
N ALA A 11 -18.44 2.94 1.86
CA ALA A 11 -17.76 2.63 3.13
C ALA A 11 -16.55 1.69 2.94
N GLY A 12 -15.78 1.87 1.86
CA GLY A 12 -14.51 1.18 1.67
C GLY A 12 -13.42 1.70 2.63
N HIS A 13 -12.27 1.03 2.67
CA HIS A 13 -11.17 1.39 3.58
C HIS A 13 -10.73 2.86 3.48
N ASN A 14 -10.64 3.42 2.27
CA ASN A 14 -10.26 4.82 2.06
C ASN A 14 -11.29 5.79 2.66
N SER A 15 -12.57 5.50 2.45
CA SER A 15 -13.68 6.27 2.98
C SER A 15 -13.72 6.24 4.51
N LEU A 16 -13.52 5.06 5.10
CA LEU A 16 -13.45 4.91 6.56
C LEU A 16 -12.26 5.65 7.17
N VAL A 17 -11.09 5.64 6.51
CA VAL A 17 -9.93 6.44 6.93
C VAL A 17 -10.25 7.94 6.85
N CYS A 18 -10.82 8.40 5.73
CA CYS A 18 -11.23 9.80 5.54
C CYS A 18 -12.22 10.25 6.61
N ALA A 19 -13.27 9.46 6.84
CA ALA A 19 -14.29 9.74 7.86
C ALA A 19 -13.68 9.91 9.25
N ASN A 20 -12.76 9.01 9.63
CA ASN A 20 -12.07 9.09 10.91
C ASN A 20 -11.24 10.37 11.05
N TYR A 21 -10.48 10.77 10.02
CA TYR A 21 -9.69 12.01 10.08
C TYR A 21 -10.56 13.27 10.11
N LEU A 22 -11.68 13.28 9.40
CA LEU A 22 -12.64 14.39 9.47
C LEU A 22 -13.28 14.48 10.86
N ALA A 23 -13.68 13.36 11.45
CA ALA A 23 -14.23 13.32 12.80
C ALA A 23 -13.19 13.77 13.87
N LEU A 24 -11.90 13.42 13.71
CA LEU A 24 -10.82 13.96 14.55
C LEU A 24 -10.70 15.48 14.44
N LYS A 25 -11.12 16.09 13.32
CA LYS A 25 -11.22 17.53 13.11
C LYS A 25 -12.58 18.10 13.54
N LYS A 26 -13.36 17.31 14.30
CA LYS A 26 -14.70 17.71 14.82
C LYS A 26 -15.70 18.02 13.71
N LYS A 27 -15.55 17.43 12.53
CA LYS A 27 -16.54 17.51 11.46
C LYS A 27 -17.67 16.50 11.71
N ASN A 28 -18.90 16.93 11.41
CA ASN A 28 -20.07 16.07 11.43
C ASN A 28 -20.12 15.29 10.10
N VAL A 29 -19.89 13.98 10.14
CA VAL A 29 -19.66 13.15 8.96
C VAL A 29 -20.73 12.09 8.83
N LEU A 30 -21.31 11.98 7.63
CA LEU A 30 -22.16 10.86 7.21
C LEU A 30 -21.38 10.00 6.20
N VAL A 31 -21.38 8.69 6.40
CA VAL A 31 -20.94 7.71 5.40
C VAL A 31 -22.16 6.92 4.93
N VAL A 32 -22.35 6.83 3.61
CA VAL A 32 -23.49 6.13 3.00
C VAL A 32 -22.97 4.97 2.16
N GLU A 33 -23.39 3.75 2.50
CA GLU A 33 -22.96 2.51 1.84
C GLU A 33 -24.16 1.79 1.21
N ALA A 34 -23.98 1.36 -0.03
CA ALA A 34 -25.02 0.64 -0.76
C ALA A 34 -25.23 -0.80 -0.29
N ALA A 35 -24.15 -1.44 0.16
CA ALA A 35 -24.17 -2.81 0.68
C ALA A 35 -24.67 -2.85 2.13
N GLU A 36 -24.98 -4.05 2.61
CA GLU A 36 -25.33 -4.31 4.00
C GLU A 36 -24.16 -4.12 4.96
N VAL A 37 -22.93 -4.36 4.48
CA VAL A 37 -21.69 -4.30 5.27
C VAL A 37 -20.72 -3.29 4.72
N CYS A 38 -19.93 -2.68 5.61
CA CYS A 38 -18.81 -1.81 5.23
C CYS A 38 -17.62 -2.64 4.74
N GLY A 39 -16.73 -2.00 3.93
CA GLY A 39 -15.41 -2.54 3.60
C GLY A 39 -15.11 -2.62 2.11
N GLY A 40 -16.11 -2.60 1.24
CA GLY A 40 -15.90 -2.75 -0.21
C GLY A 40 -15.20 -4.08 -0.53
N LEU A 41 -14.07 -4.06 -1.27
CA LEU A 41 -13.31 -5.28 -1.58
C LEU A 41 -12.68 -5.97 -0.35
N GLY A 42 -12.57 -5.27 0.76
CA GLY A 42 -12.11 -5.82 2.04
C GLY A 42 -13.23 -6.35 2.92
N ALA A 43 -14.49 -6.18 2.52
CA ALA A 43 -15.62 -6.71 3.26
C ALA A 43 -15.57 -8.23 3.31
N ARG A 44 -16.01 -8.77 4.45
CA ARG A 44 -16.15 -10.22 4.62
C ARG A 44 -17.48 -10.66 4.04
N HIS A 45 -17.44 -11.58 3.08
CA HIS A 45 -18.63 -12.14 2.44
C HIS A 45 -18.72 -13.62 2.74
N GLU A 46 -19.91 -14.05 3.13
CA GLU A 46 -20.24 -15.46 3.22
C GLU A 46 -20.49 -15.99 1.80
N PHE A 47 -19.72 -16.97 1.37
CA PHE A 47 -19.85 -17.58 0.05
C PHE A 47 -20.40 -19.01 0.10
N HIS A 48 -20.44 -19.58 1.29
CA HIS A 48 -21.07 -20.86 1.63
C HIS A 48 -21.37 -20.85 3.13
N ASP A 49 -22.40 -21.56 3.57
CA ASP A 49 -22.86 -21.60 4.98
C ASP A 49 -21.70 -21.76 5.97
N GLY A 50 -21.44 -20.74 6.77
CA GLY A 50 -20.33 -20.66 7.73
C GLY A 50 -18.94 -20.38 7.15
N PHE A 51 -18.80 -20.26 5.82
CA PHE A 51 -17.52 -19.96 5.16
C PHE A 51 -17.49 -18.52 4.63
N HIS A 52 -16.52 -17.76 5.12
CA HIS A 52 -16.35 -16.35 4.78
C HIS A 52 -15.02 -16.09 4.07
N ALA A 53 -15.03 -15.20 3.09
CA ALA A 53 -13.83 -14.69 2.44
C ALA A 53 -13.99 -13.21 2.11
N SER A 54 -12.87 -12.56 1.82
CA SER A 54 -12.83 -11.22 1.25
C SER A 54 -11.94 -11.23 0.00
N VAL A 55 -12.26 -10.39 -0.98
CA VAL A 55 -11.45 -10.25 -2.21
C VAL A 55 -10.06 -9.73 -1.85
N ALA A 56 -10.00 -8.67 -1.03
CA ALA A 56 -8.76 -8.17 -0.46
C ALA A 56 -8.62 -8.73 0.96
N HIS A 57 -7.90 -9.83 1.12
CA HIS A 57 -7.79 -10.52 2.41
C HIS A 57 -6.57 -10.11 3.23
N GLN A 58 -5.51 -9.58 2.60
CA GLN A 58 -4.28 -9.17 3.28
C GLN A 58 -3.74 -7.84 2.73
N ALA A 59 -3.16 -7.03 3.62
CA ALA A 59 -2.49 -5.80 3.26
C ALA A 59 -1.15 -5.67 4.00
N SER A 60 -0.08 -5.42 3.25
CA SER A 60 1.27 -5.13 3.79
C SER A 60 1.65 -3.65 3.65
N HIS A 61 0.87 -2.87 2.93
CA HIS A 61 1.17 -1.47 2.59
C HIS A 61 0.25 -0.46 3.30
N PHE A 62 -0.35 -0.85 4.43
CA PHE A 62 -1.19 0.08 5.20
C PHE A 62 -0.31 0.93 6.13
N PRO A 63 -0.35 2.28 6.02
CA PRO A 63 0.59 3.15 6.72
C PRO A 63 0.47 3.06 8.24
N GLN A 64 1.60 2.80 8.91
CA GLN A 64 1.70 2.77 10.38
C GLN A 64 1.24 4.09 11.04
N LYS A 65 1.40 5.21 10.32
CA LYS A 65 0.90 6.50 10.77
C LYS A 65 -0.62 6.49 10.98
N ILE A 66 -1.38 5.92 10.05
CA ILE A 66 -2.85 5.83 10.14
C ILE A 66 -3.25 4.96 11.33
N ILE A 67 -2.57 3.81 11.52
CA ILE A 67 -2.84 2.91 12.65
C ILE A 67 -2.69 3.67 13.99
N ARG A 68 -1.61 4.44 14.12
CA ARG A 68 -1.32 5.21 15.34
C ARG A 68 -2.27 6.39 15.52
N ASP A 69 -2.45 7.21 14.48
CA ASP A 69 -3.29 8.42 14.54
C ASP A 69 -4.74 8.06 14.90
N LEU A 70 -5.24 6.95 14.36
CA LEU A 70 -6.60 6.46 14.57
C LEU A 70 -6.72 5.50 15.76
N ARG A 71 -5.62 5.17 16.44
CA ARG A 71 -5.56 4.24 17.59
C ARG A 71 -6.25 2.90 17.29
N LEU A 72 -6.02 2.33 16.11
CA LEU A 72 -6.76 1.16 15.65
C LEU A 72 -6.57 -0.08 16.53
N ALA A 73 -5.47 -0.17 17.28
CA ALA A 73 -5.25 -1.23 18.26
C ALA A 73 -6.32 -1.21 19.39
N GLU A 74 -6.75 -0.01 19.85
CA GLU A 74 -7.81 0.17 20.84
C GLU A 74 -9.18 -0.25 20.29
N HIS A 75 -9.31 -0.33 18.96
CA HIS A 75 -10.49 -0.76 18.24
C HIS A 75 -10.39 -2.19 17.71
N GLY A 76 -9.43 -2.99 18.23
CA GLY A 76 -9.33 -4.43 17.97
C GLY A 76 -8.50 -4.82 16.75
N LEU A 77 -7.67 -3.91 16.21
CA LEU A 77 -6.67 -4.28 15.22
C LEU A 77 -5.50 -4.97 15.91
N SER A 78 -5.31 -6.25 15.64
CA SER A 78 -4.12 -6.99 16.09
C SER A 78 -2.98 -6.76 15.11
N LEU A 79 -1.84 -6.33 15.62
CA LEU A 79 -0.58 -6.20 14.87
C LEU A 79 0.25 -7.46 15.10
N SER A 80 -0.15 -8.58 14.53
CA SER A 80 0.68 -9.79 14.56
C SER A 80 1.85 -9.62 13.58
N GLY A 81 3.06 -9.47 14.14
CA GLY A 81 4.19 -8.82 13.52
C GLY A 81 5.11 -9.65 12.64
N ASP A 82 4.72 -10.78 12.10
CA ASP A 82 5.63 -11.51 11.20
C ASP A 82 5.25 -11.31 9.73
N HIS A 83 6.24 -10.93 8.93
CA HIS A 83 6.13 -11.02 7.48
C HIS A 83 5.77 -12.45 7.11
N LYS A 84 4.60 -12.62 6.48
CA LYS A 84 4.27 -13.91 5.89
C LYS A 84 5.24 -14.22 4.79
N ALA A 85 5.69 -15.49 4.75
CA ALA A 85 6.53 -15.96 3.67
C ALA A 85 5.79 -15.84 2.33
N CYS A 86 6.47 -15.33 1.31
CA CYS A 86 6.02 -15.38 -0.07
C CYS A 86 6.63 -16.61 -0.73
N ILE A 87 5.80 -17.48 -1.29
CA ILE A 87 6.23 -18.77 -1.81
C ILE A 87 6.01 -18.80 -3.33
N GLY A 88 7.09 -18.93 -4.09
CA GLY A 88 7.06 -19.28 -5.49
C GLY A 88 6.89 -20.78 -5.63
N LEU A 89 5.74 -21.21 -6.12
CA LEU A 89 5.45 -22.64 -6.27
C LEU A 89 6.05 -23.18 -7.56
N ASN A 90 6.75 -24.32 -7.46
CA ASN A 90 7.19 -25.12 -8.59
C ASN A 90 6.43 -26.45 -8.62
N ARG A 91 6.16 -26.96 -9.82
CA ARG A 91 5.47 -28.27 -10.00
C ARG A 91 6.26 -29.43 -9.44
N ASP A 92 7.58 -29.33 -9.50
CA ASP A 92 8.52 -30.41 -9.09
C ASP A 92 8.84 -30.37 -7.59
N GLY A 93 8.23 -29.46 -6.83
CA GLY A 93 8.38 -29.37 -5.38
C GLY A 93 9.54 -28.48 -4.91
N ASP A 94 10.41 -28.03 -5.81
CA ASP A 94 11.52 -27.11 -5.49
C ASP A 94 10.99 -25.66 -5.40
N HIS A 95 10.35 -25.35 -4.30
CA HIS A 95 9.73 -24.04 -4.07
C HIS A 95 10.78 -22.99 -3.65
N VAL A 96 10.62 -21.76 -4.13
CA VAL A 96 11.40 -20.62 -3.64
C VAL A 96 10.60 -19.89 -2.57
N ILE A 97 11.22 -19.66 -1.40
CA ILE A 97 10.58 -19.02 -0.26
C ILE A 97 11.32 -17.73 0.08
N LEU A 98 10.60 -16.61 0.09
CA LEU A 98 11.06 -15.29 0.55
C LEU A 98 10.42 -14.99 1.91
N GLN A 99 11.25 -14.68 2.91
CA GLN A 99 10.77 -14.25 4.23
C GLN A 99 11.67 -13.12 4.75
N GLY A 100 11.18 -11.90 4.68
CA GLY A 100 11.97 -10.71 5.00
C GLY A 100 13.23 -10.62 4.13
N ASN A 101 14.40 -10.64 4.74
CA ASN A 101 15.69 -10.58 4.05
C ASN A 101 16.30 -11.97 3.72
N LYS A 102 15.53 -13.04 3.89
CA LYS A 102 15.97 -14.42 3.66
C LYS A 102 15.31 -14.99 2.41
N VAL A 103 16.07 -15.77 1.67
CA VAL A 103 15.58 -16.59 0.56
C VAL A 103 16.06 -18.03 0.75
N SER A 104 15.22 -18.99 0.41
CA SER A 104 15.55 -20.42 0.38
C SER A 104 14.96 -21.10 -0.84
N GLY A 105 15.40 -22.32 -1.15
CA GLY A 105 15.01 -23.03 -2.37
C GLY A 105 15.74 -22.54 -3.62
N VAL A 106 16.91 -21.90 -3.45
CA VAL A 106 17.79 -21.45 -4.53
C VAL A 106 19.24 -21.78 -4.21
N PRO A 107 20.15 -21.86 -5.21
CA PRO A 107 21.58 -22.06 -4.98
C PRO A 107 22.23 -20.94 -4.15
N ASP A 108 23.37 -21.24 -3.48
CA ASP A 108 24.04 -20.31 -2.58
C ASP A 108 24.47 -18.99 -3.25
N ASN A 109 24.90 -19.04 -4.50
CA ASN A 109 25.23 -17.84 -5.27
C ASN A 109 24.03 -16.90 -5.45
N GLU A 110 22.81 -17.44 -5.59
CA GLU A 110 21.56 -16.69 -5.67
C GLU A 110 21.18 -16.12 -4.29
N VAL A 111 21.45 -16.86 -3.20
CA VAL A 111 21.25 -16.34 -1.84
C VAL A 111 22.12 -15.10 -1.59
N ASP A 112 23.39 -15.12 -1.99
CA ASP A 112 24.27 -13.97 -1.84
C ASP A 112 23.93 -12.81 -2.78
N ALA A 113 23.48 -13.12 -3.99
CA ALA A 113 22.94 -12.12 -4.91
C ALA A 113 21.70 -11.44 -4.31
N TYR A 114 20.78 -12.23 -3.73
CA TYR A 114 19.60 -11.70 -3.06
C TYR A 114 19.94 -10.78 -1.89
N LYS A 115 20.92 -11.10 -1.06
CA LYS A 115 21.37 -10.24 0.04
C LYS A 115 21.90 -8.88 -0.47
N ARG A 116 22.67 -8.88 -1.57
CA ARG A 116 23.17 -7.64 -2.19
C ARG A 116 22.04 -6.81 -2.77
N TYR A 117 21.18 -7.43 -3.57
CA TYR A 117 19.99 -6.82 -4.16
C TYR A 117 19.08 -6.22 -3.08
N HIS A 118 18.68 -7.00 -2.09
CA HIS A 118 17.78 -6.57 -1.02
C HIS A 118 18.33 -5.37 -0.25
N ARG A 119 19.62 -5.36 0.07
CA ARG A 119 20.27 -4.24 0.76
C ARG A 119 20.21 -2.95 -0.04
N LEU A 120 20.48 -3.02 -1.34
CA LEU A 120 20.44 -1.87 -2.24
C LEU A 120 19.02 -1.35 -2.42
N MET A 121 18.09 -2.24 -2.73
CA MET A 121 16.67 -1.89 -2.91
C MET A 121 16.06 -1.29 -1.65
N LYS A 122 16.36 -1.88 -0.49
CA LYS A 122 15.92 -1.34 0.80
C LYS A 122 16.47 0.08 1.04
N ARG A 123 17.73 0.33 0.74
CA ARG A 123 18.33 1.66 0.88
C ARG A 123 17.59 2.71 0.03
N TYR A 124 17.23 2.37 -1.21
CA TYR A 124 16.47 3.26 -2.09
C TYR A 124 15.01 3.40 -1.63
N ALA A 125 14.39 2.33 -1.19
CA ALA A 125 13.04 2.37 -0.63
C ALA A 125 12.97 3.24 0.63
N ASP A 126 13.93 3.10 1.55
CA ASP A 126 14.01 3.91 2.77
C ASP A 126 14.21 5.41 2.45
N MET A 127 14.94 5.73 1.38
CA MET A 127 15.09 7.11 0.90
C MET A 127 13.75 7.66 0.39
N LEU A 128 12.93 6.85 -0.27
CA LEU A 128 11.62 7.22 -0.81
C LEU A 128 10.50 7.19 0.24
N ALA A 129 10.62 6.39 1.30
CA ALA A 129 9.56 6.16 2.29
C ALA A 129 8.91 7.43 2.87
N PRO A 130 9.63 8.53 3.18
CA PRO A 130 9.02 9.76 3.67
C PRO A 130 8.05 10.43 2.69
N PHE A 131 8.14 10.09 1.40
CA PHE A 131 7.28 10.64 0.35
C PHE A 131 6.01 9.82 0.12
N TRP A 132 5.92 8.60 0.66
CA TRP A 132 4.77 7.72 0.50
C TRP A 132 3.43 8.37 0.89
N LEU A 133 3.43 9.19 1.93
CA LEU A 133 2.23 9.88 2.43
C LEU A 133 2.16 11.36 2.03
N LYS A 134 3.10 11.83 1.23
CA LYS A 134 3.08 13.22 0.73
C LYS A 134 2.28 13.30 -0.56
N THR A 135 1.50 14.35 -0.70
CA THR A 135 0.90 14.70 -1.99
C THR A 135 2.02 15.07 -2.97
N VAL A 136 1.99 14.47 -4.15
CA VAL A 136 2.93 14.82 -5.23
C VAL A 136 2.62 16.26 -5.67
N PRO A 137 3.57 17.19 -5.59
CA PRO A 137 3.33 18.57 -6.02
C PRO A 137 3.03 18.61 -7.53
N PRO A 138 2.06 19.43 -7.98
CA PRO A 138 1.82 19.61 -9.40
C PRO A 138 3.03 20.27 -10.07
N ILE A 139 3.39 19.76 -11.25
CA ILE A 139 4.50 20.31 -12.04
C ILE A 139 4.08 21.70 -12.53
N GLY A 140 4.92 22.71 -12.29
CA GLY A 140 4.70 24.10 -12.71
C GLY A 140 4.05 24.98 -11.63
N ASN A 141 3.70 24.46 -10.47
CA ASN A 141 3.33 25.30 -9.34
C ASN A 141 4.58 25.60 -8.49
N ASN A 142 4.88 26.89 -8.33
CA ASN A 142 6.08 27.37 -7.61
C ASN A 142 5.77 27.79 -6.17
N SER A 143 4.81 27.15 -5.52
CA SER A 143 4.56 27.44 -4.11
C SER A 143 5.74 27.01 -3.23
N LEU A 144 6.03 27.77 -2.18
CA LEU A 144 7.16 27.51 -1.30
C LEU A 144 7.13 26.08 -0.68
N PRO A 145 5.97 25.55 -0.20
CA PRO A 145 5.90 24.19 0.33
C PRO A 145 6.25 23.10 -0.71
N GLU A 146 5.86 23.30 -1.96
CA GLU A 146 6.11 22.37 -3.05
C GLU A 146 7.59 22.37 -3.47
N MET A 147 8.18 23.56 -3.57
CA MET A 147 9.63 23.71 -3.79
C MET A 147 10.44 23.02 -2.67
N MET A 148 10.02 23.16 -1.42
CA MET A 148 10.66 22.48 -0.29
C MET A 148 10.55 20.95 -0.38
N ALA A 149 9.42 20.41 -0.85
CA ALA A 149 9.26 18.97 -1.03
C ALA A 149 10.22 18.42 -2.11
N PHE A 150 10.38 19.12 -3.23
CA PHE A 150 11.38 18.76 -4.26
C PHE A 150 12.82 18.92 -3.76
N ALA A 151 13.11 19.98 -3.02
CA ALA A 151 14.44 20.19 -2.44
C ALA A 151 14.78 19.08 -1.43
N GLU A 152 13.84 18.65 -0.59
CA GLU A 152 14.04 17.53 0.32
C GLU A 152 14.33 16.23 -0.44
N LEU A 153 13.58 15.92 -1.50
CA LEU A 153 13.84 14.75 -2.34
C LEU A 153 15.22 14.81 -2.98
N GLY A 154 15.57 15.96 -3.58
CA GLY A 154 16.87 16.18 -4.20
C GLY A 154 18.02 16.01 -3.19
N LEU A 155 17.86 16.55 -1.97
CA LEU A 155 18.86 16.39 -0.91
C LEU A 155 19.01 14.93 -0.49
N ARG A 156 17.92 14.18 -0.32
CA ARG A 156 17.97 12.75 0.04
C ARG A 156 18.66 11.92 -1.03
N ILE A 157 18.36 12.18 -2.31
CA ILE A 157 19.04 11.53 -3.43
C ILE A 157 20.54 11.90 -3.41
N ARG A 158 20.89 13.16 -3.16
CA ARG A 158 22.28 13.61 -3.07
C ARG A 158 23.04 12.93 -1.93
N LEU A 159 22.38 12.69 -0.80
CA LEU A 159 22.97 12.01 0.37
C LEU A 159 23.23 10.52 0.16
N LEU A 160 22.70 9.89 -0.90
CA LEU A 160 23.08 8.53 -1.29
C LEU A 160 24.57 8.45 -1.66
N GLY A 161 25.19 9.56 -2.09
CA GLY A 161 26.53 9.60 -2.66
C GLY A 161 26.52 9.48 -4.19
N LYS A 162 27.64 9.79 -4.83
CA LYS A 162 27.72 9.92 -6.29
C LYS A 162 27.40 8.61 -7.04
N GLU A 163 27.92 7.49 -6.55
CA GLU A 163 27.77 6.18 -7.19
C GLU A 163 26.33 5.68 -7.06
N ASP A 164 25.80 5.62 -5.83
CA ASP A 164 24.43 5.15 -5.59
C ASP A 164 23.38 6.08 -6.20
N MET A 165 23.62 7.38 -6.25
CA MET A 165 22.74 8.32 -6.95
C MET A 165 22.67 8.02 -8.46
N ARG A 166 23.81 7.75 -9.10
CA ARG A 166 23.83 7.36 -10.53
C ARG A 166 23.12 6.05 -10.76
N GLU A 167 23.37 5.07 -9.90
CA GLU A 167 22.75 3.76 -9.98
C GLU A 167 21.24 3.85 -9.73
N PHE A 168 20.79 4.64 -8.77
CA PHE A 168 19.38 4.91 -8.54
C PHE A 168 18.69 5.44 -9.81
N PHE A 169 19.25 6.48 -10.45
CA PHE A 169 18.66 7.04 -11.67
C PHE A 169 18.71 6.08 -12.86
N ARG A 170 19.70 5.20 -12.95
CA ARG A 170 19.75 4.13 -13.95
C ARG A 170 18.62 3.12 -13.69
N MET A 171 18.52 2.64 -12.46
CA MET A 171 17.60 1.56 -12.10
C MET A 171 16.13 1.96 -12.23
N ILE A 172 15.75 3.17 -11.81
CA ILE A 172 14.33 3.59 -11.83
C ILE A 172 13.74 3.70 -13.25
N THR A 173 14.58 3.71 -14.27
CA THR A 173 14.14 3.74 -15.68
C THR A 173 14.04 2.35 -16.30
N LEU A 174 14.52 1.30 -15.61
CA LEU A 174 14.53 -0.06 -16.15
C LEU A 174 13.17 -0.75 -16.07
N PRO A 175 12.88 -1.65 -17.01
CA PRO A 175 11.93 -2.73 -16.82
C PRO A 175 12.38 -3.65 -15.68
N VAL A 176 11.43 -4.16 -14.90
CA VAL A 176 11.77 -5.04 -13.78
C VAL A 176 12.47 -6.33 -14.23
N TYR A 177 12.14 -6.84 -15.41
CA TYR A 177 12.80 -8.02 -15.96
C TYR A 177 14.30 -7.82 -16.13
N ASP A 178 14.71 -6.68 -16.71
CA ASP A 178 16.13 -6.39 -16.97
C ASP A 178 16.90 -6.26 -15.65
N LEU A 179 16.31 -5.61 -14.65
CA LEU A 179 16.90 -5.57 -13.31
C LEU A 179 17.06 -6.97 -12.70
N MET A 180 16.05 -7.83 -12.84
CA MET A 180 16.13 -9.21 -12.33
C MET A 180 17.21 -10.02 -13.06
N ASP A 181 17.40 -9.82 -14.36
CA ASP A 181 18.45 -10.48 -15.14
C ASP A 181 19.87 -10.06 -14.75
N GLU A 182 20.06 -8.81 -14.29
CA GLU A 182 21.35 -8.34 -13.78
C GLU A 182 21.78 -9.02 -12.47
N TYR A 183 20.82 -9.40 -11.63
CA TYR A 183 21.10 -9.93 -10.29
C TYR A 183 20.97 -11.43 -10.19
N PHE A 184 20.08 -12.06 -10.96
CA PHE A 184 19.64 -13.45 -10.74
C PHE A 184 19.60 -14.25 -12.03
N SER A 185 19.91 -15.55 -11.90
CA SER A 185 19.75 -16.54 -12.97
C SER A 185 18.51 -17.40 -12.76
N HIS A 186 18.09 -17.60 -11.50
CA HIS A 186 17.00 -18.51 -11.16
C HIS A 186 15.62 -17.97 -11.59
N PRO A 187 14.89 -18.62 -12.53
CA PRO A 187 13.70 -18.06 -13.16
C PRO A 187 12.56 -17.77 -12.15
N LEU A 188 12.34 -18.70 -11.22
CA LEU A 188 11.26 -18.57 -10.23
C LEU A 188 11.56 -17.46 -9.22
N LEU A 189 12.83 -17.28 -8.84
CA LEU A 189 13.24 -16.16 -7.98
C LEU A 189 13.00 -14.81 -8.67
N LYS A 190 13.39 -14.69 -9.94
CA LYS A 190 13.13 -13.48 -10.74
C LYS A 190 11.64 -13.16 -10.83
N SER A 191 10.81 -14.16 -11.10
CA SER A 191 9.36 -14.00 -11.18
C SER A 191 8.76 -13.55 -9.86
N LEU A 192 9.20 -14.15 -8.75
CA LEU A 192 8.72 -13.84 -7.41
C LEU A 192 9.07 -12.42 -6.97
N LEU A 193 10.30 -11.98 -7.22
CA LEU A 193 10.76 -10.63 -6.90
C LEU A 193 10.18 -9.56 -7.83
N GLY A 194 9.99 -9.90 -9.10
CA GLY A 194 9.41 -8.98 -10.09
C GLY A 194 7.90 -8.78 -9.97
N TRP A 195 7.21 -9.68 -9.27
CA TRP A 195 5.75 -9.66 -9.14
C TRP A 195 5.22 -8.33 -8.59
N ASP A 196 5.82 -7.82 -7.53
CA ASP A 196 5.38 -6.56 -6.88
C ASP A 196 5.49 -5.33 -7.79
N ALA A 197 6.38 -5.34 -8.77
CA ALA A 197 6.46 -4.26 -9.77
C ALA A 197 5.27 -4.23 -10.73
N LEU A 198 4.50 -5.31 -10.83
CA LEU A 198 3.46 -5.50 -11.84
C LEU A 198 2.05 -5.45 -11.25
N ILE A 199 1.90 -5.61 -9.94
CA ILE A 199 0.59 -5.61 -9.27
C ILE A 199 -0.13 -4.28 -9.51
N GLY A 200 -1.37 -4.38 -10.00
CA GLY A 200 -2.22 -3.22 -10.28
C GLY A 200 -1.88 -2.46 -11.56
N THR A 201 -0.97 -2.99 -12.38
CA THR A 201 -0.59 -2.42 -13.67
C THR A 201 -1.08 -3.28 -14.83
N LYS A 202 -1.06 -2.72 -16.05
CA LYS A 202 -1.27 -3.46 -17.31
C LYS A 202 0.06 -3.71 -18.03
N GLN A 203 1.19 -3.70 -17.30
CA GLN A 203 2.52 -3.85 -17.87
C GLN A 203 2.96 -5.30 -17.85
N ALA A 204 3.73 -5.70 -18.88
CA ALA A 204 4.50 -6.92 -18.88
C ALA A 204 5.87 -6.69 -18.21
N PRO A 205 6.57 -7.73 -17.74
CA PRO A 205 7.87 -7.59 -17.06
C PRO A 205 8.94 -6.85 -17.88
N ARG A 206 8.84 -6.89 -19.21
CA ARG A 206 9.74 -6.20 -20.18
C ARG A 206 9.15 -4.93 -20.78
N SER A 207 8.01 -4.47 -20.29
CA SER A 207 7.47 -3.20 -20.75
C SER A 207 8.44 -2.06 -20.42
N PRO A 208 8.75 -1.14 -21.36
CA PRO A 208 9.72 -0.07 -21.18
C PRO A 208 9.16 1.08 -20.32
N ASN A 209 8.62 0.79 -19.16
CA ASN A 209 7.86 1.74 -18.34
C ASN A 209 8.26 1.65 -16.87
N ASN A 210 9.43 2.07 -16.48
CA ASN A 210 9.80 2.38 -15.07
C ASN A 210 9.24 1.42 -14.00
N SER A 211 9.09 0.12 -14.32
CA SER A 211 8.49 -0.83 -13.37
C SER A 211 9.35 -1.07 -12.14
N VAL A 212 10.66 -0.78 -12.22
CA VAL A 212 11.55 -0.76 -11.04
C VAL A 212 11.20 0.40 -10.09
N LEU A 213 10.81 1.56 -10.60
CA LEU A 213 10.32 2.65 -9.75
C LEU A 213 9.03 2.26 -9.02
N GLN A 214 8.13 1.54 -9.69
CA GLN A 214 6.93 0.98 -9.07
C GLN A 214 7.28 0.00 -7.95
N LEU A 215 8.25 -0.89 -8.17
CA LEU A 215 8.73 -1.83 -7.16
C LEU A 215 9.30 -1.08 -5.94
N LEU A 216 10.17 -0.10 -6.16
CA LEU A 216 10.75 0.72 -5.09
C LEU A 216 9.67 1.50 -4.31
N TYR A 217 8.68 2.04 -5.01
CA TYR A 217 7.57 2.76 -4.39
C TYR A 217 6.75 1.82 -3.49
N ARG A 218 6.46 0.60 -3.93
CA ARG A 218 5.79 -0.40 -3.10
C ARG A 218 6.63 -0.81 -1.90
N MET A 219 7.93 -1.05 -2.08
CA MET A 219 8.84 -1.34 -0.96
C MET A 219 8.93 -0.18 0.04
N ALA A 220 8.89 1.06 -0.43
CA ALA A 220 8.86 2.25 0.43
C ALA A 220 7.58 2.35 1.28
N GLY A 221 6.47 1.83 0.78
CA GLY A 221 5.18 1.79 1.47
C GLY A 221 4.98 0.56 2.36
N ASP A 222 5.91 -0.41 2.35
CA ASP A 222 5.79 -1.63 3.13
C ASP A 222 5.81 -1.31 4.64
N SER A 223 4.74 -1.72 5.32
CA SER A 223 4.57 -1.49 6.75
C SER A 223 5.34 -2.49 7.63
N HIS A 224 6.01 -3.46 7.03
CA HIS A 224 6.64 -4.62 7.69
C HIS A 224 5.68 -5.46 8.55
N VAL A 225 4.37 -5.24 8.40
CA VAL A 225 3.31 -5.98 9.09
C VAL A 225 2.26 -6.37 8.07
N THR A 226 1.89 -7.64 8.05
CA THR A 226 0.76 -8.09 7.23
C THR A 226 -0.52 -8.01 8.05
N LEU A 227 -1.45 -7.21 7.60
CA LEU A 227 -2.76 -7.03 8.24
C LEU A 227 -3.81 -7.92 7.57
N ASP A 228 -4.69 -8.51 8.38
CA ASP A 228 -5.95 -9.08 7.93
C ASP A 228 -6.89 -7.92 7.56
N VAL A 229 -7.28 -7.85 6.30
CA VAL A 229 -8.06 -6.69 5.81
C VAL A 229 -9.46 -6.62 6.43
N PRO A 230 -10.22 -7.71 6.57
CA PRO A 230 -11.49 -7.66 7.31
C PRO A 230 -11.35 -7.10 8.73
N THR A 231 -10.35 -7.55 9.49
CA THR A 231 -10.09 -7.03 10.84
C THR A 231 -9.73 -5.54 10.83
N LEU A 232 -8.96 -5.09 9.81
CA LEU A 232 -8.65 -3.68 9.62
C LEU A 232 -9.93 -2.86 9.34
N ILE A 233 -10.82 -3.35 8.48
CA ILE A 233 -12.12 -2.70 8.18
C ILE A 233 -12.96 -2.56 9.46
N ASP A 234 -13.08 -3.64 10.22
CA ASP A 234 -13.82 -3.64 11.48
C ASP A 234 -13.26 -2.64 12.48
N ALA A 235 -11.94 -2.54 12.59
CA ALA A 235 -11.28 -1.57 13.45
C ALA A 235 -11.52 -0.11 12.99
N LEU A 236 -11.42 0.15 11.69
CA LEU A 236 -11.70 1.46 11.10
C LEU A 236 -13.16 1.88 11.31
N GLN A 237 -14.09 0.96 11.13
CA GLN A 237 -15.53 1.23 11.36
C GLN A 237 -15.80 1.52 12.82
N ARG A 238 -15.31 0.69 13.76
CA ARG A 238 -15.46 0.92 15.20
C ARG A 238 -14.86 2.26 15.63
N ALA A 239 -13.68 2.58 15.10
CA ALA A 239 -13.03 3.87 15.35
C ALA A 239 -13.86 5.06 14.85
N ALA A 240 -14.48 4.96 13.67
CA ALA A 240 -15.35 5.99 13.11
C ALA A 240 -16.61 6.19 13.96
N VAL A 241 -17.30 5.12 14.29
CA VAL A 241 -18.52 5.16 15.13
C VAL A 241 -18.20 5.74 16.51
N SER A 242 -17.09 5.34 17.15
CA SER A 242 -16.68 5.88 18.47
C SER A 242 -16.41 7.39 18.45
N ARG A 243 -16.14 7.96 17.27
CA ARG A 243 -15.92 9.41 17.05
C ARG A 243 -17.19 10.15 16.58
N GLY A 244 -18.34 9.48 16.55
CA GLY A 244 -19.61 10.06 16.18
C GLY A 244 -19.87 10.15 14.66
N VAL A 245 -19.14 9.40 13.84
CA VAL A 245 -19.49 9.26 12.42
C VAL A 245 -20.79 8.49 12.28
N ASP A 246 -21.77 9.05 11.57
CA ASP A 246 -23.00 8.35 11.17
C ASP A 246 -22.69 7.45 9.95
N ILE A 247 -22.92 6.15 10.07
CA ILE A 247 -22.70 5.18 8.98
C ILE A 247 -24.04 4.52 8.65
N ARG A 248 -24.47 4.67 7.40
CA ARG A 248 -25.73 4.09 6.91
C ARG A 248 -25.45 3.09 5.82
N THR A 249 -25.68 1.83 6.10
CA THR A 249 -25.64 0.73 5.13
C THR A 249 -26.99 0.57 4.43
N ASN A 250 -27.10 -0.32 3.44
CA ASN A 250 -28.29 -0.54 2.61
C ASN A 250 -28.86 0.76 2.01
N SER A 251 -28.00 1.74 1.77
CA SER A 251 -28.36 3.10 1.38
C SER A 251 -27.63 3.48 0.10
N ARG A 252 -28.17 3.05 -1.03
CA ARG A 252 -27.60 3.37 -2.35
C ARG A 252 -27.89 4.83 -2.71
N VAL A 253 -26.84 5.60 -2.98
CA VAL A 253 -26.96 6.94 -3.55
C VAL A 253 -27.27 6.82 -5.04
N CYS A 254 -28.37 7.42 -5.46
CA CYS A 254 -28.84 7.40 -6.85
C CYS A 254 -28.50 8.70 -7.57
N ASP A 255 -28.48 9.81 -6.84
CA ASP A 255 -28.23 11.15 -7.42
C ASP A 255 -27.61 12.09 -6.38
N ILE A 256 -26.90 13.10 -6.87
CA ILE A 256 -26.35 14.21 -6.07
C ILE A 256 -26.96 15.49 -6.59
N VAL A 257 -27.87 16.07 -5.80
CA VAL A 257 -28.49 17.33 -6.12
C VAL A 257 -27.60 18.46 -5.59
N VAL A 258 -27.20 19.37 -6.50
CA VAL A 258 -26.42 20.55 -6.15
C VAL A 258 -27.33 21.76 -6.25
N GLU A 259 -27.61 22.43 -5.14
CA GLU A 259 -28.35 23.68 -5.10
C GLU A 259 -27.39 24.86 -5.26
N GLN A 260 -27.85 25.90 -6.03
CA GLN A 260 -27.05 27.13 -6.18
C GLN A 260 -27.04 27.86 -4.82
N ASN A 261 -25.93 27.78 -4.09
CA ASN A 261 -25.57 28.43 -2.82
C ASN A 261 -25.35 27.48 -1.61
N SER A 262 -25.08 26.21 -1.80
CA SER A 262 -24.65 25.33 -0.70
C SER A 262 -23.32 24.65 -1.03
#